data_ed270b26a69d9006dcdecc58f6fca5af
#
_entry.id   ed270b26a69d9006dcdecc58f6fca5af
#
_cell.length_a   1.000
_cell.length_b   1.000
_cell.length_c   1.000
_cell.angle_alpha   90.00
_cell.angle_beta   90.00
_cell.angle_gamma   90.00
#
_symmetry.space_group_name_H-M   'P 1'
#
loop_
_entity.id
_entity.type
_entity.pdbx_description
1 polymer ?
#
loop_
_entity_poly.entity_id
_entity_poly.type
_entity_poly.pdbx_seq_one_letter_code
_entity_poly.pdbx_strand_id
1 'polypeptide(L)'
;MPYAFTLNAGAAGITASCNQAPTGAILTVDVNEAGSTILSTKLTIAISSTTSVGGTAPVISDVALAANALMTIDIDQIGSTNAGTGLKITLIGVKA
;
A
#
# COMPACT_ATOMS: atom_id res chain seq x y z
N MET A 1 -0.78 -15.08 -0.23
CA MET A 1 -1.50 -15.26 -1.52
C MET A 1 -1.84 -16.74 -1.68
N PRO A 2 -3.11 -17.12 -1.79
CA PRO A 2 -3.45 -18.55 -1.97
C PRO A 2 -3.13 -19.07 -3.36
N TYR A 3 -2.88 -18.19 -4.33
CA TYR A 3 -2.48 -18.54 -5.70
C TYR A 3 -1.56 -17.44 -6.24
N ALA A 4 -0.82 -17.75 -7.30
CA ALA A 4 0.02 -16.74 -7.93
C ALA A 4 -0.84 -15.62 -8.53
N PHE A 5 -0.38 -14.38 -8.41
CA PHE A 5 -1.16 -13.20 -8.76
C PHE A 5 -0.24 -12.17 -9.40
N THR A 6 -0.70 -11.52 -10.46
CA THR A 6 0.06 -10.45 -11.11
C THR A 6 -0.66 -9.12 -10.90
N LEU A 7 0.00 -8.21 -10.19
CA LEU A 7 -0.54 -6.88 -9.93
C LEU A 7 -0.51 -6.01 -11.19
N ASN A 8 -1.50 -5.14 -11.33
CA ASN A 8 -1.39 -4.03 -12.27
C ASN A 8 -0.26 -3.10 -11.80
N ALA A 9 0.34 -2.36 -12.73
CA ALA A 9 1.46 -1.47 -12.39
C ALA A 9 0.99 -0.20 -11.66
N GLY A 10 1.81 0.27 -10.76
CA GLY A 10 1.63 1.56 -10.08
C GLY A 10 0.34 1.66 -9.28
N ALA A 11 -0.29 2.81 -9.32
CA ALA A 11 -1.53 3.09 -8.58
C ALA A 11 -2.70 2.24 -9.04
N ALA A 12 -2.64 1.64 -10.24
CA ALA A 12 -3.66 0.72 -10.72
C ALA A 12 -3.54 -0.66 -10.07
N GLY A 13 -2.46 -0.95 -9.35
CA GLY A 13 -2.22 -2.24 -8.70
C GLY A 13 -2.39 -2.22 -7.19
N ILE A 14 -2.10 -1.10 -6.53
CA ILE A 14 -2.20 -0.98 -5.09
C ILE A 14 -2.81 0.38 -4.73
N THR A 15 -3.88 0.35 -3.95
CA THR A 15 -4.48 1.56 -3.36
C THR A 15 -4.66 1.36 -1.87
N ALA A 16 -4.75 2.47 -1.16
CA ALA A 16 -4.99 2.47 0.27
C ALA A 16 -6.07 3.48 0.63
N SER A 17 -6.77 3.21 1.71
CA SER A 17 -7.74 4.14 2.28
C SER A 17 -7.76 3.99 3.80
N CYS A 18 -8.30 4.99 4.49
CA CYS A 18 -8.46 4.94 5.94
C CYS A 18 -9.78 5.62 6.33
N ASN A 19 -10.27 5.28 7.52
CA ASN A 19 -11.52 5.85 8.02
C ASN A 19 -11.32 7.27 8.56
N GLN A 20 -10.16 7.54 9.16
CA GLN A 20 -9.81 8.85 9.69
C GLN A 20 -8.47 9.28 9.09
N ALA A 21 -8.42 10.50 8.56
CA ALA A 21 -7.26 11.02 7.87
C ALA A 21 -6.07 11.23 8.81
N PRO A 22 -4.83 10.98 8.33
CA PRO A 22 -3.63 11.41 9.07
C PRO A 22 -3.53 12.93 9.04
N THR A 23 -3.02 13.50 10.12
CA THR A 23 -2.72 14.94 10.19
C THR A 23 -1.36 15.17 10.80
N GLY A 24 -0.73 16.29 10.45
CA GLY A 24 0.60 16.65 10.91
C GLY A 24 1.73 16.02 10.09
N ALA A 25 1.55 14.84 9.56
CA ALA A 25 2.47 14.15 8.66
C ALA A 25 1.69 13.20 7.76
N ILE A 26 2.27 12.85 6.62
CA ILE A 26 1.65 11.87 5.70
C ILE A 26 1.71 10.46 6.29
N LEU A 27 0.79 9.61 5.87
CA LEU A 27 0.82 8.18 6.19
C LEU A 27 1.55 7.45 5.05
N THR A 28 2.63 6.74 5.37
CA THR A 28 3.44 6.02 4.38
C THR A 28 3.28 4.51 4.60
N VAL A 29 2.96 3.80 3.53
CA VAL A 29 2.66 2.36 3.57
C VAL A 29 3.61 1.60 2.65
N ASP A 30 4.14 0.50 3.15
CA ASP A 30 4.94 -0.46 2.38
C ASP A 30 4.22 -1.80 2.33
N VAL A 31 4.37 -2.51 1.22
CA VAL A 31 3.83 -3.87 1.03
C VAL A 31 4.99 -4.81 0.78
N ASN A 32 5.01 -5.92 1.50
CA ASN A 32 6.08 -6.91 1.41
C ASN A 32 5.55 -8.27 0.97
N GLU A 33 6.37 -8.98 0.20
CA GLU A 33 6.16 -10.37 -0.14
C GLU A 33 7.31 -11.18 0.44
N ALA A 34 7.00 -12.17 1.28
CA ALA A 34 8.00 -13.03 1.92
C ALA A 34 9.12 -12.24 2.61
N GLY A 35 8.79 -11.10 3.22
CA GLY A 35 9.73 -10.26 3.95
C GLY A 35 10.47 -9.22 3.11
N SER A 36 10.26 -9.19 1.80
CA SER A 36 10.90 -8.21 0.91
C SER A 36 9.86 -7.25 0.33
N THR A 37 10.19 -5.95 0.33
CA THR A 37 9.27 -4.97 -0.25
C THR A 37 9.07 -5.19 -1.74
N ILE A 38 7.84 -5.04 -2.20
CA ILE A 38 7.51 -5.06 -3.63
C ILE A 38 7.44 -3.65 -4.21
N LEU A 39 7.71 -2.63 -3.40
CA LEU A 39 7.61 -1.22 -3.81
C LEU A 39 8.99 -0.59 -3.85
N SER A 40 9.37 -0.01 -4.98
CA SER A 40 10.54 0.88 -5.08
C SER A 40 10.19 2.29 -4.62
N THR A 41 8.93 2.69 -4.74
CA THR A 41 8.39 3.91 -4.15
C THR A 41 7.13 3.53 -3.35
N LYS A 42 7.11 3.87 -2.07
CA LYS A 42 6.00 3.54 -1.18
C LYS A 42 4.82 4.45 -1.45
N LEU A 43 3.60 3.90 -1.30
CA LEU A 43 2.41 4.73 -1.45
C LEU A 43 2.16 5.52 -0.18
N THR A 44 1.51 6.68 -0.34
CA THR A 44 1.18 7.55 0.79
C THR A 44 -0.28 7.98 0.76
N ILE A 45 -0.80 8.29 1.94
CA ILE A 45 -2.06 9.01 2.10
C ILE A 45 -1.70 10.40 2.59
N ALA A 46 -2.10 11.41 1.83
CA ALA A 46 -1.77 12.79 2.13
C ALA A 46 -2.44 13.26 3.43
N ILE A 47 -1.88 14.29 4.04
CA ILE A 47 -2.46 14.94 5.22
C ILE A 47 -3.90 15.36 4.91
N SER A 48 -4.80 15.09 5.83
CA SER A 48 -6.24 15.42 5.73
C SER A 48 -6.96 14.66 4.61
N SER A 49 -6.36 13.59 4.08
CA SER A 49 -6.97 12.72 3.07
C SER A 49 -7.27 11.35 3.65
N THR A 50 -8.30 10.69 3.13
CA THR A 50 -8.65 9.31 3.52
C THR A 50 -8.33 8.29 2.44
N THR A 51 -7.66 8.72 1.36
CA THR A 51 -7.33 7.84 0.23
C THR A 51 -5.90 8.09 -0.27
N SER A 52 -5.28 7.07 -0.83
CA SER A 52 -3.98 7.20 -1.49
C SER A 52 -4.06 7.93 -2.83
N VAL A 53 -5.26 8.13 -3.37
CA VAL A 53 -5.46 8.95 -4.57
C VAL A 53 -5.11 10.40 -4.23
N GLY A 54 -4.16 10.98 -4.95
CA GLY A 54 -3.65 12.32 -4.65
C GLY A 54 -2.41 12.34 -3.75
N GLY A 55 -2.07 11.24 -3.09
CA GLY A 55 -0.79 11.07 -2.42
C GLY A 55 0.30 10.62 -3.39
N THR A 56 1.45 10.18 -2.87
CA THR A 56 2.50 9.61 -3.70
C THR A 56 2.03 8.26 -4.26
N ALA A 57 2.03 8.12 -5.59
CA ALA A 57 1.66 6.86 -6.22
C ALA A 57 2.75 5.81 -5.96
N PRO A 58 2.37 4.54 -5.72
CA PRO A 58 3.37 3.49 -5.55
C PRO A 58 4.04 3.17 -6.88
N VAL A 59 5.32 2.81 -6.82
CA VAL A 59 6.02 2.19 -7.95
C VAL A 59 6.31 0.75 -7.56
N ILE A 60 5.68 -0.19 -8.25
CA ILE A 60 5.77 -1.61 -7.91
C ILE A 60 6.96 -2.21 -8.67
N SER A 61 7.97 -2.68 -7.92
CA SER A 61 9.17 -3.31 -8.50
C SER A 61 8.99 -4.80 -8.73
N ASP A 62 8.04 -5.43 -8.03
CA ASP A 62 7.73 -6.85 -8.18
C ASP A 62 6.22 -7.03 -8.26
N VAL A 63 5.70 -7.15 -9.48
CA VAL A 63 4.25 -7.34 -9.71
C VAL A 63 3.85 -8.81 -9.65
N ALA A 64 4.80 -9.74 -9.78
CA ALA A 64 4.53 -11.17 -9.79
C ALA A 64 4.56 -11.71 -8.35
N LEU A 65 3.41 -11.97 -7.77
CA LEU A 65 3.27 -12.49 -6.42
C LEU A 65 3.14 -14.02 -6.48
N ALA A 66 4.01 -14.72 -5.72
CA ALA A 66 4.03 -16.17 -5.71
C ALA A 66 2.83 -16.76 -4.94
N ALA A 67 2.40 -17.94 -5.35
CA ALA A 67 1.38 -18.67 -4.60
C ALA A 67 1.89 -18.98 -3.19
N ASN A 68 1.03 -18.85 -2.20
CA ASN A 68 1.32 -19.09 -0.78
C ASN A 68 2.37 -18.16 -0.16
N ALA A 69 2.77 -17.09 -0.85
CA ALA A 69 3.66 -16.09 -0.29
C ALA A 69 2.99 -15.35 0.88
N LEU A 70 3.74 -15.11 1.93
CA LEU A 70 3.27 -14.30 3.06
C LEU A 70 3.32 -12.82 2.66
N MET A 71 2.17 -12.20 2.58
CA MET A 71 2.06 -10.76 2.29
C MET A 71 1.89 -10.00 3.61
N THR A 72 2.71 -8.97 3.79
CA THR A 72 2.63 -8.12 4.97
C THR A 72 2.52 -6.66 4.57
N ILE A 73 1.87 -5.88 5.41
CA ILE A 73 1.69 -4.44 5.25
C ILE A 73 2.43 -3.76 6.40
N ASP A 74 3.40 -2.90 6.07
CA ASP A 74 4.13 -2.11 7.04
C ASP A 74 3.72 -0.65 6.94
N ILE A 75 3.47 -0.03 8.08
CA ILE A 75 3.23 1.40 8.16
C ILE A 75 4.54 2.05 8.58
N ASP A 76 5.21 2.71 7.64
CA ASP A 76 6.53 3.29 7.87
C ASP A 76 6.46 4.67 8.52
N GLN A 77 5.36 5.39 8.31
CA GLN A 77 5.12 6.68 8.92
C GLN A 77 3.63 6.87 9.14
N ILE A 78 3.28 7.36 10.32
CA ILE A 78 1.90 7.74 10.68
C ILE A 78 1.77 9.25 10.75
N GLY A 79 0.54 9.77 10.77
CA GLY A 79 0.30 11.18 11.06
C GLY A 79 0.84 11.55 12.44
N SER A 80 1.48 12.71 12.56
CA SER A 80 2.12 13.12 13.81
C SER A 80 1.12 13.71 14.82
N THR A 81 0.04 14.32 14.36
CA THR A 81 -1.04 14.85 15.21
C THR A 81 -2.18 13.84 15.34
N ASN A 82 -2.63 13.29 14.21
CA ASN A 82 -3.58 12.21 14.15
C ASN A 82 -2.99 11.11 13.28
N ALA A 83 -2.76 9.94 13.85
CA ALA A 83 -2.10 8.84 13.15
C ALA A 83 -2.88 8.35 11.92
N GLY A 84 -4.19 8.53 11.91
CA GLY A 84 -5.08 7.87 10.97
C GLY A 84 -5.58 6.54 11.54
N THR A 85 -6.76 6.12 11.15
CA THR A 85 -7.35 4.86 11.63
C THR A 85 -8.06 4.12 10.50
N GLY A 86 -8.19 2.80 10.65
CA GLY A 86 -8.95 1.98 9.72
C GLY A 86 -8.26 1.82 8.36
N LEU A 87 -6.94 1.65 8.35
CA LEU A 87 -6.19 1.47 7.11
C LEU A 87 -6.65 0.22 6.37
N LYS A 88 -6.93 0.38 5.08
CA LYS A 88 -7.29 -0.70 4.16
C LYS A 88 -6.39 -0.63 2.94
N ILE A 89 -5.88 -1.79 2.53
CA ILE A 89 -5.03 -1.91 1.35
C ILE A 89 -5.77 -2.78 0.33
N THR A 90 -5.85 -2.31 -0.91
CA THR A 90 -6.47 -3.06 -2.01
C THR A 90 -5.41 -3.42 -3.03
N LEU A 91 -5.31 -4.70 -3.35
CA LEU A 91 -4.43 -5.22 -4.39
C LEU A 91 -5.27 -5.52 -5.62
N ILE A 92 -4.88 -4.98 -6.76
CA ILE A 92 -5.64 -5.06 -8.01
C ILE A 92 -4.76 -5.70 -9.09
N GLY A 93 -5.26 -6.74 -9.70
CA GLY A 93 -4.52 -7.45 -10.74
C GLY A 93 -5.29 -8.65 -11.24
N VAL A 94 -4.57 -9.64 -11.73
CA VAL A 94 -5.17 -10.86 -12.27
C VAL A 94 -4.47 -12.10 -11.70
N LYS A 95 -5.23 -13.19 -11.60
CA LYS A 95 -4.66 -14.47 -11.22
C LYS A 95 -3.66 -14.92 -12.30
N ALA A 96 -2.47 -15.22 -11.87
CA ALA A 96 -1.42 -15.65 -12.79
C ALA A 96 -1.60 -17.12 -13.23
#